data_0601e3d5f0269f87ce7c14998970480c
#
_entry.id   0601e3d5f0269f87ce7c14998970480c
#
_cell.length_a   1.000
_cell.length_b   1.000
_cell.length_c   1.000
_cell.angle_alpha   90.00
_cell.angle_beta   90.00
_cell.angle_gamma   90.00
#
_symmetry.space_group_name_H-M   'P 1'
#
loop_
_entity.id
_entity.type
_entity.pdbx_description
1 polymer ?
#
loop_
_entity_poly.entity_id
_entity_poly.type
_entity_poly.pdbx_seq_one_letter_code
_entity_poly.pdbx_strand_id
1 'polypeptide(L)'
;GLEDVYKRQPQYLVIEDRFPNGRPQLEKAGVYMTDRDTVNKVERMKVTTCLNPLHTALAVYGCILGYNLIADEMKDKELSELVRRIGLVEGMPVVTDPGIISPEKFADEVLHVRIPNPFMPDTPQRIATDTSQKVGIRYGETIKAYVEKEGSAESLTAIPLAIAGWCRYLLGVDDNGESFELSADPMAEELKAQLDGVRFAEPSSYTGQLKNLLSNANIFGINLYEAGIGDKIEELFVEEIAGKGAVRATLKKYL
;
A
#
# COMPACT_ATOMS: atom_id res chain seq x y z
N GLY A 1 23.61 21.74 8.92
CA GLY A 1 23.01 22.16 10.21
C GLY A 1 21.55 21.74 10.31
N LEU A 2 20.96 21.88 11.46
CA LEU A 2 19.54 21.58 11.71
C LEU A 2 18.59 22.26 10.69
N GLU A 3 18.94 23.44 10.20
CA GLU A 3 18.20 24.16 9.15
C GLU A 3 18.14 23.41 7.81
N ASP A 4 19.19 22.68 7.45
CA ASP A 4 19.21 21.90 6.21
C ASP A 4 18.36 20.63 6.28
N VAL A 5 18.21 20.06 7.48
CA VAL A 5 17.35 18.89 7.70
C VAL A 5 15.88 19.30 7.61
N TYR A 6 15.52 20.47 8.15
CA TYR A 6 14.15 21.00 8.05
C TYR A 6 13.78 21.44 6.61
N LYS A 7 14.72 21.93 5.83
CA LYS A 7 14.51 22.31 4.42
C LYS A 7 14.32 21.13 3.48
N ARG A 8 14.73 19.91 3.91
CA ARG A 8 14.61 18.67 3.11
C ARG A 8 13.40 17.81 3.43
N GLN A 9 12.62 18.16 4.46
CA GLN A 9 11.38 17.45 4.73
C GLN A 9 10.26 18.03 3.86
N PRO A 10 9.46 17.18 3.17
CA PRO A 10 8.32 17.66 2.41
C PRO A 10 7.31 18.29 3.38
N GLN A 11 7.19 19.60 3.35
CA GLN A 11 6.25 20.36 4.15
C GLN A 11 4.91 20.42 3.40
N TYR A 12 4.13 19.33 3.49
CA TYR A 12 2.81 19.24 2.86
C TYR A 12 1.68 19.35 3.88
N LEU A 13 1.79 20.32 4.78
CA LEU A 13 0.69 20.66 5.65
C LEU A 13 -0.27 21.58 4.88
N VAL A 14 -1.49 21.10 4.69
CA VAL A 14 -2.54 21.81 3.98
C VAL A 14 -3.70 22.02 4.93
N ILE A 15 -4.12 23.27 5.09
CA ILE A 15 -5.17 23.67 6.05
C ILE A 15 -6.25 24.48 5.33
N GLU A 16 -7.52 24.20 5.69
CA GLU A 16 -8.63 25.03 5.24
C GLU A 16 -8.50 26.45 5.81
N ASP A 17 -8.48 27.44 4.93
CA ASP A 17 -8.42 28.87 5.32
C ASP A 17 -9.80 29.36 5.74
N ARG A 18 -10.20 29.02 6.97
CA ARG A 18 -11.49 29.42 7.55
C ARG A 18 -11.33 29.75 9.02
N PHE A 19 -10.94 30.99 9.27
CA PHE A 19 -10.66 31.50 10.61
C PHE A 19 -11.48 32.77 10.86
N PRO A 20 -12.69 32.69 11.47
CA PRO A 20 -13.59 33.84 11.67
C PRO A 20 -12.97 35.00 12.43
N ASN A 21 -12.02 34.73 13.32
CA ASN A 21 -11.36 35.71 14.18
C ASN A 21 -9.92 36.06 13.73
N GLY A 22 -9.59 35.74 12.49
CA GLY A 22 -8.23 35.90 11.98
C GLY A 22 -7.28 34.79 12.38
N ARG A 23 -6.08 34.77 11.79
CA ARG A 23 -5.06 33.71 12.02
C ARG A 23 -3.65 34.26 11.81
N PRO A 24 -2.61 33.54 12.31
CA PRO A 24 -1.23 33.80 11.93
C PRO A 24 -1.02 33.57 10.44
N GLN A 25 0.02 34.19 9.88
CA GLN A 25 0.42 33.98 8.48
C GLN A 25 1.19 32.66 8.33
N LEU A 26 0.45 31.54 8.39
CA LEU A 26 1.00 30.18 8.35
C LEU A 26 1.69 29.84 7.02
N GLU A 27 1.29 30.49 5.93
CA GLU A 27 1.91 30.37 4.61
C GLU A 27 3.39 30.76 4.60
N LYS A 28 3.80 31.66 5.49
CA LYS A 28 5.22 32.03 5.68
C LYS A 28 6.06 30.91 6.27
N ALA A 29 5.42 29.96 6.95
CA ALA A 29 6.05 28.76 7.48
C ALA A 29 5.93 27.56 6.51
N GLY A 30 5.47 27.78 5.26
CA GLY A 30 5.33 26.73 4.26
C GLY A 30 4.03 25.94 4.33
N VAL A 31 3.06 26.40 5.10
CA VAL A 31 1.73 25.80 5.18
C VAL A 31 0.88 26.26 3.99
N TYR A 32 0.24 25.32 3.31
CA TYR A 32 -0.71 25.64 2.24
C TYR A 32 -2.07 25.97 2.84
N MET A 33 -2.52 27.21 2.65
CA MET A 33 -3.84 27.69 3.08
C MET A 33 -4.77 27.67 1.87
N THR A 34 -5.87 26.93 1.96
CA THR A 34 -6.76 26.74 0.81
C THR A 34 -8.19 26.42 1.25
N ASP A 35 -9.07 26.12 0.31
CA ASP A 35 -10.45 25.71 0.58
C ASP A 35 -10.54 24.22 1.02
N ARG A 36 -11.70 23.87 1.56
CA ARG A 36 -11.99 22.50 2.04
C ARG A 36 -11.88 21.46 0.92
N ASP A 37 -12.37 21.76 -0.27
CA ASP A 37 -12.35 20.84 -1.40
C ASP A 37 -10.91 20.49 -1.78
N THR A 38 -10.03 21.47 -1.83
CA THR A 38 -8.60 21.25 -2.13
C THR A 38 -7.90 20.46 -1.01
N VAL A 39 -8.22 20.73 0.27
CA VAL A 39 -7.72 19.92 1.40
C VAL A 39 -8.11 18.45 1.23
N ASN A 40 -9.36 18.20 0.89
CA ASN A 40 -9.86 16.83 0.67
C ASN A 40 -9.18 16.14 -0.51
N LYS A 41 -8.89 16.88 -1.58
CA LYS A 41 -8.14 16.35 -2.74
C LYS A 41 -6.69 16.01 -2.39
N VAL A 42 -6.03 16.81 -1.56
CA VAL A 42 -4.67 16.52 -1.08
C VAL A 42 -4.68 15.24 -0.23
N GLU A 43 -5.64 15.11 0.69
CA GLU A 43 -5.79 13.89 1.49
C GLU A 43 -6.06 12.67 0.60
N ARG A 44 -6.95 12.78 -0.36
CA ARG A 44 -7.25 11.69 -1.29
C ARG A 44 -6.01 11.27 -2.09
N MET A 45 -5.23 12.23 -2.58
CA MET A 45 -3.97 11.98 -3.28
C MET A 45 -3.01 11.15 -2.43
N LYS A 46 -2.83 11.52 -1.16
CA LYS A 46 -1.95 10.80 -0.22
C LYS A 46 -2.45 9.39 0.07
N VAL A 47 -3.73 9.27 0.42
CA VAL A 47 -4.32 8.03 0.92
C VAL A 47 -4.53 7.01 -0.17
N THR A 48 -4.91 7.42 -1.37
CA THR A 48 -5.22 6.50 -2.46
C THR A 48 -4.05 6.22 -3.39
N THR A 49 -3.00 7.07 -3.39
CA THR A 49 -1.95 6.96 -4.41
C THR A 49 -0.53 7.15 -3.87
N CYS A 50 -0.22 8.32 -3.33
CA CYS A 50 1.19 8.76 -3.23
C CYS A 50 1.91 8.31 -1.97
N LEU A 51 1.22 7.94 -0.91
CA LEU A 51 1.82 7.64 0.39
C LEU A 51 1.32 6.32 0.99
N ASN A 52 0.05 6.24 1.34
CA ASN A 52 -0.49 5.15 2.13
C ASN A 52 -0.49 3.79 1.41
N PRO A 53 -0.75 3.69 0.08
CA PRO A 53 -0.61 2.43 -0.63
C PRO A 53 0.81 1.87 -0.60
N LEU A 54 1.81 2.75 -0.63
CA LEU A 54 3.22 2.38 -0.56
C LEU A 54 3.57 1.78 0.81
N HIS A 55 3.15 2.45 1.87
CA HIS A 55 3.35 1.97 3.24
C HIS A 55 2.69 0.60 3.48
N THR A 56 1.47 0.39 2.98
CA THR A 56 0.78 -0.89 3.15
C THR A 56 1.52 -2.04 2.44
N ALA A 57 2.01 -1.81 1.24
CA ALA A 57 2.80 -2.82 0.51
C ALA A 57 4.09 -3.17 1.27
N LEU A 58 4.80 -2.16 1.75
CA LEU A 58 6.01 -2.37 2.56
C LEU A 58 5.69 -3.08 3.88
N ALA A 59 4.57 -2.76 4.51
CA ALA A 59 4.19 -3.38 5.78
C ALA A 59 4.00 -4.89 5.64
N VAL A 60 3.20 -5.33 4.67
CA VAL A 60 2.90 -6.75 4.50
C VAL A 60 4.12 -7.55 4.06
N TYR A 61 4.86 -7.07 3.06
CA TYR A 61 6.07 -7.75 2.60
C TYR A 61 7.22 -7.62 3.60
N GLY A 62 7.30 -6.52 4.34
CA GLY A 62 8.28 -6.36 5.40
C GLY A 62 8.13 -7.42 6.49
N CYS A 63 6.90 -7.70 6.93
CA CYS A 63 6.63 -8.78 7.88
C CYS A 63 7.01 -10.14 7.32
N ILE A 64 6.68 -10.41 6.05
CA ILE A 64 6.97 -11.70 5.41
C ILE A 64 8.48 -11.90 5.19
N LEU A 65 9.21 -10.85 4.84
CA LEU A 65 10.63 -10.91 4.53
C LEU A 65 11.55 -10.65 5.74
N GLY A 66 10.97 -10.41 6.93
CA GLY A 66 11.73 -10.32 8.18
C GLY A 66 12.33 -8.96 8.48
N TYR A 67 11.78 -7.89 7.91
CA TYR A 67 12.21 -6.53 8.22
C TYR A 67 11.63 -6.02 9.55
N ASN A 68 12.39 -5.18 10.23
CA ASN A 68 12.00 -4.51 11.47
C ASN A 68 11.78 -3.01 11.30
N LEU A 69 12.28 -2.40 10.22
CA LEU A 69 12.13 -0.99 9.92
C LEU A 69 11.71 -0.80 8.47
N ILE A 70 10.70 0.02 8.25
CA ILE A 70 10.26 0.41 6.89
C ILE A 70 11.39 1.05 6.09
N ALA A 71 12.20 1.91 6.74
CA ALA A 71 13.31 2.58 6.07
C ALA A 71 14.32 1.59 5.46
N ASP A 72 14.58 0.47 6.12
CA ASP A 72 15.51 -0.55 5.62
C ASP A 72 14.96 -1.28 4.39
N GLU A 73 13.65 -1.39 4.26
CA GLU A 73 13.02 -1.99 3.08
C GLU A 73 13.30 -1.21 1.80
N MET A 74 13.56 0.10 1.89
CA MET A 74 13.87 0.93 0.73
C MET A 74 15.26 0.68 0.15
N LYS A 75 16.11 -0.04 0.87
CA LYS A 75 17.40 -0.57 0.38
C LYS A 75 17.24 -1.90 -0.35
N ASP A 76 16.08 -2.52 -0.23
CA ASP A 76 15.72 -3.76 -0.90
C ASP A 76 15.28 -3.45 -2.33
N LYS A 77 15.96 -4.06 -3.29
CA LYS A 77 15.75 -3.76 -4.72
C LYS A 77 14.31 -4.03 -5.17
N GLU A 78 13.76 -5.18 -4.82
CA GLU A 78 12.41 -5.56 -5.23
C GLU A 78 11.35 -4.75 -4.51
N LEU A 79 11.51 -4.49 -3.21
CA LEU A 79 10.54 -3.68 -2.46
C LEU A 79 10.56 -2.22 -2.89
N SER A 80 11.75 -1.67 -3.14
CA SER A 80 11.88 -0.31 -3.68
C SER A 80 11.21 -0.20 -5.06
N GLU A 81 11.40 -1.17 -5.93
CA GLU A 81 10.77 -1.21 -7.26
C GLU A 81 9.25 -1.41 -7.16
N LEU A 82 8.79 -2.26 -6.25
CA LEU A 82 7.35 -2.47 -6.00
C LEU A 82 6.64 -1.14 -5.70
N VAL A 83 7.14 -0.40 -4.72
CA VAL A 83 6.49 0.85 -4.30
C VAL A 83 6.64 1.96 -5.34
N ARG A 84 7.76 2.00 -6.06
CA ARG A 84 7.90 2.91 -7.20
C ARG A 84 6.83 2.67 -8.25
N ARG A 85 6.57 1.41 -8.59
CA ARG A 85 5.53 1.07 -9.57
C ARG A 85 4.14 1.35 -9.06
N ILE A 86 3.85 1.04 -7.80
CA ILE A 86 2.53 1.34 -7.21
C ILE A 86 2.23 2.84 -7.29
N GLY A 87 3.17 3.69 -6.92
CA GLY A 87 2.97 5.14 -6.88
C GLY A 87 3.10 5.82 -8.23
N LEU A 88 4.25 5.64 -8.90
CA LEU A 88 4.60 6.42 -10.09
C LEU A 88 4.11 5.81 -11.40
N VAL A 89 3.94 4.49 -11.48
CA VAL A 89 3.55 3.83 -12.72
C VAL A 89 2.06 3.51 -12.73
N GLU A 90 1.54 2.88 -11.69
CA GLU A 90 0.14 2.42 -11.67
C GLU A 90 -0.81 3.44 -11.04
N GLY A 91 -0.44 4.06 -9.94
CA GLY A 91 -1.29 5.05 -9.29
C GLY A 91 -1.37 6.38 -10.01
N MET A 92 -0.25 6.87 -10.52
CA MET A 92 -0.15 8.22 -11.08
C MET A 92 -1.12 8.51 -12.25
N PRO A 93 -1.35 7.59 -13.21
CA PRO A 93 -2.27 7.86 -14.32
C PRO A 93 -3.72 8.16 -13.92
N VAL A 94 -4.13 7.75 -12.72
CA VAL A 94 -5.49 7.94 -12.21
C VAL A 94 -5.53 8.71 -10.89
N VAL A 95 -4.44 9.39 -10.54
CA VAL A 95 -4.30 10.13 -9.30
C VAL A 95 -5.28 11.31 -9.23
N THR A 96 -5.75 11.63 -8.03
CA THR A 96 -6.42 12.88 -7.76
C THR A 96 -5.40 14.01 -7.69
N ASP A 97 -5.47 14.96 -8.62
CA ASP A 97 -4.59 16.13 -8.64
C ASP A 97 -5.26 17.30 -7.88
N PRO A 98 -4.70 17.73 -6.76
CA PRO A 98 -5.25 18.85 -6.00
C PRO A 98 -4.96 20.22 -6.62
N GLY A 99 -4.06 20.32 -7.60
CA GLY A 99 -3.68 21.55 -8.30
C GLY A 99 -2.60 22.38 -7.59
N ILE A 100 -2.58 22.40 -6.26
CA ILE A 100 -1.59 23.18 -5.48
C ILE A 100 -0.32 22.43 -5.15
N ILE A 101 -0.34 21.10 -5.24
CA ILE A 101 0.79 20.21 -5.01
C ILE A 101 0.85 19.26 -6.20
N SER A 102 2.03 19.08 -6.78
CA SER A 102 2.24 18.08 -7.83
C SER A 102 2.22 16.68 -7.23
N PRO A 103 1.28 15.81 -7.61
CA PRO A 103 1.26 14.43 -7.12
C PRO A 103 2.54 13.67 -7.42
N GLU A 104 3.11 13.87 -8.61
CA GLU A 104 4.35 13.21 -9.02
C GLU A 104 5.54 13.63 -8.15
N LYS A 105 5.70 14.93 -7.91
CA LYS A 105 6.76 15.44 -7.01
C LYS A 105 6.54 14.96 -5.58
N PHE A 106 5.31 14.93 -5.12
CA PHE A 106 4.97 14.42 -3.80
C PHE A 106 5.36 12.94 -3.66
N ALA A 107 4.96 12.10 -4.60
CA ALA A 107 5.29 10.68 -4.60
C ALA A 107 6.81 10.46 -4.67
N ASP A 108 7.51 11.23 -5.48
CA ASP A 108 8.97 11.17 -5.61
C ASP A 108 9.67 11.48 -4.28
N GLU A 109 9.25 12.52 -3.58
CA GLU A 109 9.79 12.85 -2.25
C GLU A 109 9.46 11.79 -1.21
N VAL A 110 8.26 11.21 -1.24
CA VAL A 110 7.90 10.09 -0.36
C VAL A 110 8.85 8.92 -0.57
N LEU A 111 9.14 8.56 -1.81
CA LEU A 111 10.00 7.44 -2.17
C LEU A 111 11.47 7.66 -1.82
N HIS A 112 11.98 8.87 -2.05
CA HIS A 112 13.41 9.15 -1.95
C HIS A 112 13.84 9.84 -0.67
N VAL A 113 12.92 10.48 0.05
CA VAL A 113 13.23 11.26 1.26
C VAL A 113 12.51 10.72 2.48
N ARG A 114 11.17 10.59 2.43
CA ARG A 114 10.38 10.28 3.62
C ARG A 114 10.49 8.83 4.06
N ILE A 115 10.21 7.88 3.17
CA ILE A 115 10.22 6.45 3.54
C ILE A 115 11.65 5.97 3.87
N PRO A 116 12.71 6.35 3.10
CA PRO A 116 14.06 5.92 3.41
C PRO A 116 14.68 6.56 4.66
N ASN A 117 14.01 7.53 5.27
CA ASN A 117 14.57 8.27 6.40
C ASN A 117 14.71 7.37 7.64
N PRO A 118 15.95 7.07 8.09
CA PRO A 118 16.18 6.19 9.24
C PRO A 118 15.76 6.81 10.58
N PHE A 119 15.50 8.11 10.63
CA PHE A 119 15.01 8.81 11.82
C PHE A 119 13.47 8.73 11.96
N MET A 120 12.79 8.12 11.00
CA MET A 120 11.36 7.79 11.08
C MET A 120 11.24 6.29 11.48
N PRO A 121 11.08 5.96 12.76
CA PRO A 121 11.22 4.58 13.22
C PRO A 121 9.94 3.75 13.03
N ASP A 122 9.34 3.80 11.86
CA ASP A 122 8.17 2.98 11.56
C ASP A 122 8.54 1.53 11.30
N THR A 123 7.78 0.63 11.89
CA THR A 123 7.94 -0.81 11.71
C THR A 123 6.86 -1.36 10.78
N PRO A 124 7.18 -2.39 9.98
CA PRO A 124 6.16 -3.04 9.15
C PRO A 124 5.00 -3.60 10.00
N GLN A 125 5.29 -4.13 11.19
CA GLN A 125 4.30 -4.69 12.10
C GLN A 125 3.28 -3.62 12.55
N ARG A 126 3.73 -2.42 12.86
CA ARG A 126 2.84 -1.31 13.25
C ARG A 126 1.98 -0.83 12.09
N ILE A 127 2.57 -0.67 10.93
CA ILE A 127 1.86 -0.21 9.73
C ILE A 127 0.85 -1.24 9.23
N ALA A 128 1.09 -2.54 9.44
CA ALA A 128 0.18 -3.61 9.05
C ALA A 128 -1.10 -3.69 9.91
N THR A 129 -1.18 -2.95 11.03
CA THR A 129 -2.39 -2.87 11.86
C THR A 129 -3.59 -2.44 11.03
N ASP A 130 -4.73 -3.11 11.20
CA ASP A 130 -6.00 -2.80 10.55
C ASP A 130 -5.96 -2.78 9.01
N THR A 131 -5.12 -3.56 8.37
CA THR A 131 -4.98 -3.58 6.91
C THR A 131 -6.29 -3.93 6.21
N SER A 132 -7.13 -4.80 6.79
CA SER A 132 -8.46 -5.12 6.24
C SER A 132 -9.37 -3.89 6.09
N GLN A 133 -9.17 -2.88 6.95
CA GLN A 133 -9.93 -1.63 6.93
C GLN A 133 -9.34 -0.58 5.98
N LYS A 134 -8.17 -0.85 5.43
CA LYS A 134 -7.37 0.12 4.67
C LYS A 134 -7.28 -0.20 3.18
N VAL A 135 -7.26 -1.49 2.81
CA VAL A 135 -7.02 -1.91 1.41
C VAL A 135 -8.05 -1.37 0.42
N GLY A 136 -9.29 -1.17 0.85
CA GLY A 136 -10.34 -0.61 0.01
C GLY A 136 -10.02 0.80 -0.48
N ILE A 137 -9.67 1.68 0.44
CA ILE A 137 -9.33 3.06 0.08
C ILE A 137 -7.93 3.17 -0.54
N ARG A 138 -6.99 2.35 -0.10
CA ARG A 138 -5.59 2.42 -0.55
C ARG A 138 -5.34 1.76 -1.90
N TYR A 139 -6.06 0.71 -2.25
CA TYR A 139 -5.92 0.02 -3.55
C TYR A 139 -7.23 0.00 -4.33
N GLY A 140 -8.35 -0.23 -3.66
CA GLY A 140 -9.65 -0.35 -4.31
C GLY A 140 -10.06 0.89 -5.08
N GLU A 141 -9.76 2.09 -4.59
CA GLU A 141 -10.09 3.33 -5.28
C GLU A 141 -9.33 3.48 -6.59
N THR A 142 -8.05 3.14 -6.61
CA THR A 142 -7.24 3.12 -7.86
C THR A 142 -7.74 2.06 -8.82
N ILE A 143 -8.06 0.87 -8.33
CA ILE A 143 -8.63 -0.22 -9.14
C ILE A 143 -9.94 0.21 -9.80
N LYS A 144 -10.85 0.83 -9.05
CA LYS A 144 -12.11 1.39 -9.61
C LYS A 144 -11.85 2.42 -10.70
N ALA A 145 -10.87 3.29 -10.48
CA ALA A 145 -10.51 4.31 -11.47
C ALA A 145 -10.03 3.68 -12.79
N TYR A 146 -9.27 2.59 -12.72
CA TYR A 146 -8.87 1.83 -13.92
C TYR A 146 -10.06 1.17 -14.62
N VAL A 147 -10.97 0.56 -13.85
CA VAL A 147 -12.20 -0.01 -14.44
C VAL A 147 -13.04 1.05 -15.14
N GLU A 148 -13.16 2.22 -14.54
CA GLU A 148 -13.88 3.34 -15.14
C GLU A 148 -13.20 3.86 -16.42
N LYS A 149 -11.88 4.00 -16.39
CA LYS A 149 -11.09 4.56 -17.50
C LYS A 149 -10.87 3.56 -18.64
N GLU A 150 -10.57 2.31 -18.31
CA GLU A 150 -10.10 1.29 -19.26
C GLU A 150 -11.07 0.11 -19.41
N GLY A 151 -12.13 0.05 -18.60
CA GLY A 151 -13.06 -1.08 -18.57
C GLY A 151 -12.59 -2.26 -17.72
N SER A 152 -11.33 -2.30 -17.30
CA SER A 152 -10.72 -3.35 -16.51
C SER A 152 -9.47 -2.82 -15.82
N ALA A 153 -9.05 -3.46 -14.75
CA ALA A 153 -7.79 -3.22 -14.07
C ALA A 153 -6.71 -4.27 -14.42
N GLU A 154 -6.91 -5.05 -15.48
CA GLU A 154 -6.02 -6.15 -15.86
C GLU A 154 -4.60 -5.72 -16.23
N SER A 155 -4.40 -4.45 -16.58
CA SER A 155 -3.07 -3.88 -16.86
C SER A 155 -2.18 -3.74 -15.62
N LEU A 156 -2.76 -3.79 -14.42
CA LEU A 156 -2.03 -3.65 -13.17
C LEU A 156 -1.24 -4.91 -12.82
N THR A 157 -0.05 -4.72 -12.25
CA THR A 157 0.82 -5.80 -11.76
C THR A 157 1.26 -5.56 -10.32
N ALA A 158 1.76 -4.37 -10.01
CA ALA A 158 2.28 -4.03 -8.69
C ALA A 158 1.18 -3.97 -7.62
N ILE A 159 0.02 -3.39 -7.93
CA ILE A 159 -1.13 -3.39 -7.00
C ILE A 159 -1.65 -4.81 -6.75
N PRO A 160 -1.87 -5.66 -7.76
CA PRO A 160 -2.16 -7.07 -7.51
C PRO A 160 -1.11 -7.80 -6.67
N LEU A 161 0.18 -7.53 -6.87
CA LEU A 161 1.25 -8.06 -6.01
C LEU A 161 1.07 -7.62 -4.55
N ALA A 162 0.77 -6.35 -4.30
CA ALA A 162 0.53 -5.85 -2.95
C ALA A 162 -0.65 -6.55 -2.27
N ILE A 163 -1.73 -6.80 -3.01
CA ILE A 163 -2.91 -7.51 -2.50
C ILE A 163 -2.58 -8.99 -2.26
N ALA A 164 -1.89 -9.65 -3.19
CA ALA A 164 -1.42 -11.02 -3.00
C ALA A 164 -0.48 -11.13 -1.78
N GLY A 165 0.39 -10.14 -1.59
CA GLY A 165 1.26 -10.03 -0.42
C GLY A 165 0.48 -9.95 0.88
N TRP A 166 -0.60 -9.18 0.92
CA TRP A 166 -1.47 -9.14 2.09
C TRP A 166 -2.11 -10.50 2.37
N CYS A 167 -2.64 -11.16 1.34
CA CYS A 167 -3.20 -12.51 1.48
C CYS A 167 -2.14 -13.51 2.00
N ARG A 168 -0.93 -13.42 1.48
CA ARG A 168 0.22 -14.26 1.92
C ARG A 168 0.60 -13.96 3.38
N TYR A 169 0.59 -12.69 3.78
CA TYR A 169 0.81 -12.25 5.15
C TYR A 169 -0.19 -12.91 6.13
N LEU A 170 -1.45 -13.06 5.72
CA LEU A 170 -2.51 -13.62 6.55
C LEU A 170 -2.25 -15.09 6.96
N LEU A 171 -1.38 -15.81 6.29
CA LEU A 171 -0.97 -17.15 6.72
C LEU A 171 -0.18 -17.15 8.02
N GLY A 172 0.41 -16.02 8.43
CA GLY A 172 1.23 -15.92 9.62
C GLY A 172 2.52 -16.74 9.57
N VAL A 173 3.02 -16.97 8.36
CA VAL A 173 4.28 -17.70 8.10
C VAL A 173 5.12 -16.85 7.16
N ASP A 174 6.37 -16.61 7.52
CA ASP A 174 7.29 -15.79 6.73
C ASP A 174 7.89 -16.57 5.53
N ASP A 175 8.75 -15.91 4.77
CA ASP A 175 9.38 -16.50 3.57
C ASP A 175 10.41 -17.60 3.90
N ASN A 176 10.81 -17.71 5.15
CA ASN A 176 11.67 -18.81 5.66
C ASN A 176 10.86 -19.97 6.24
N GLY A 177 9.55 -19.90 6.28
CA GLY A 177 8.68 -20.92 6.85
C GLY A 177 8.51 -20.80 8.37
N GLU A 178 8.93 -19.69 8.96
CA GLU A 178 8.78 -19.43 10.39
C GLU A 178 7.48 -18.69 10.67
N SER A 179 6.80 -19.05 11.76
CA SER A 179 5.57 -18.40 12.19
C SER A 179 5.84 -17.01 12.73
N PHE A 180 4.95 -16.08 12.43
CA PHE A 180 4.91 -14.76 13.06
C PHE A 180 3.47 -14.41 13.45
N GLU A 181 3.35 -13.49 14.41
CA GLU A 181 2.05 -13.02 14.87
C GLU A 181 1.54 -11.91 13.93
N LEU A 182 0.28 -12.02 13.50
CA LEU A 182 -0.36 -10.96 12.73
C LEU A 182 -0.59 -9.73 13.60
N SER A 183 -0.43 -8.55 13.02
CA SER A 183 -0.80 -7.30 13.67
C SER A 183 -2.30 -7.23 13.92
N ALA A 184 -2.72 -6.46 14.93
CA ALA A 184 -4.12 -6.32 15.29
C ALA A 184 -4.97 -5.91 14.09
N ASP A 185 -6.09 -6.61 13.91
CA ASP A 185 -7.05 -6.35 12.83
C ASP A 185 -8.41 -6.92 13.26
N PRO A 186 -9.51 -6.15 13.19
CA PRO A 186 -10.82 -6.62 13.59
C PRO A 186 -11.31 -7.83 12.77
N MET A 187 -10.78 -8.05 11.59
CA MET A 187 -11.13 -9.18 10.71
C MET A 187 -10.14 -10.34 10.79
N ALA A 188 -9.11 -10.29 11.64
CA ALA A 188 -8.04 -11.27 11.65
C ALA A 188 -8.54 -12.72 11.78
N GLU A 189 -9.44 -12.99 12.72
CA GLU A 189 -9.98 -14.34 12.94
C GLU A 189 -10.81 -14.84 11.75
N GLU A 190 -11.66 -13.98 11.19
CA GLU A 190 -12.48 -14.31 10.02
C GLU A 190 -11.62 -14.60 8.80
N LEU A 191 -10.61 -13.76 8.56
CA LEU A 191 -9.71 -13.92 7.40
C LEU A 191 -8.84 -15.18 7.52
N LYS A 192 -8.34 -15.48 8.72
CA LYS A 192 -7.64 -16.74 8.97
C LYS A 192 -8.54 -17.96 8.71
N ALA A 193 -9.79 -17.90 9.14
CA ALA A 193 -10.75 -18.98 8.91
C ALA A 193 -11.02 -19.21 7.42
N GLN A 194 -11.06 -18.14 6.61
CA GLN A 194 -11.22 -18.25 5.16
C GLN A 194 -10.02 -18.95 4.49
N LEU A 195 -8.82 -18.84 5.06
CA LEU A 195 -7.62 -19.50 4.55
C LEU A 195 -7.42 -20.93 5.07
N ASP A 196 -8.38 -21.46 5.79
CA ASP A 196 -8.28 -22.82 6.31
C ASP A 196 -7.99 -23.83 5.20
N GLY A 197 -7.05 -24.72 5.48
CA GLY A 197 -6.57 -25.72 4.52
C GLY A 197 -5.38 -25.26 3.66
N VAL A 198 -5.10 -23.97 3.56
CA VAL A 198 -3.90 -23.49 2.86
C VAL A 198 -2.67 -23.74 3.74
N ARG A 199 -1.66 -24.38 3.15
CA ARG A 199 -0.40 -24.71 3.86
C ARG A 199 0.81 -24.20 3.12
N PHE A 200 1.74 -23.59 3.87
CA PHE A 200 3.04 -23.19 3.39
C PHE A 200 3.78 -24.35 2.76
N ALA A 201 4.47 -24.11 1.66
CA ALA A 201 5.21 -25.09 0.86
C ALA A 201 4.35 -26.19 0.20
N GLU A 202 3.03 -26.01 0.21
CA GLU A 202 2.10 -26.93 -0.46
C GLU A 202 1.15 -26.14 -1.37
N PRO A 203 1.59 -25.77 -2.61
CA PRO A 203 0.72 -25.02 -3.55
C PRO A 203 -0.61 -25.71 -3.84
N SER A 204 -0.62 -27.04 -3.89
CA SER A 204 -1.84 -27.84 -4.11
C SER A 204 -2.85 -27.75 -2.98
N SER A 205 -2.46 -27.24 -1.81
CA SER A 205 -3.39 -26.98 -0.70
C SER A 205 -4.32 -25.79 -0.98
N TYR A 206 -3.95 -24.95 -1.93
CA TYR A 206 -4.82 -23.87 -2.39
C TYR A 206 -5.90 -24.42 -3.32
N THR A 207 -7.16 -24.30 -2.92
CA THR A 207 -8.32 -24.82 -3.64
C THR A 207 -9.41 -23.75 -3.78
N GLY A 208 -9.02 -22.47 -3.86
CA GLY A 208 -9.94 -21.35 -4.02
C GLY A 208 -10.33 -20.65 -2.72
N GLN A 209 -9.57 -20.81 -1.65
CA GLN A 209 -9.86 -20.20 -0.34
C GLN A 209 -9.93 -18.66 -0.37
N LEU A 210 -9.26 -18.01 -1.33
CA LEU A 210 -9.29 -16.55 -1.46
C LEU A 210 -10.53 -16.01 -2.18
N LYS A 211 -11.36 -16.85 -2.79
CA LYS A 211 -12.45 -16.38 -3.65
C LYS A 211 -13.45 -15.48 -2.92
N ASN A 212 -13.82 -15.83 -1.69
CA ASN A 212 -14.73 -15.01 -0.90
C ASN A 212 -14.12 -13.66 -0.52
N LEU A 213 -12.83 -13.63 -0.16
CA LEU A 213 -12.12 -12.42 0.17
C LEU A 213 -11.99 -11.50 -1.05
N LEU A 214 -11.49 -12.02 -2.17
CA LEU A 214 -11.21 -11.22 -3.36
C LEU A 214 -12.47 -10.72 -4.07
N SER A 215 -13.62 -11.36 -3.88
CA SER A 215 -14.91 -10.90 -4.39
C SER A 215 -15.63 -9.92 -3.45
N ASN A 216 -15.10 -9.71 -2.24
CA ASN A 216 -15.78 -8.92 -1.22
C ASN A 216 -15.62 -7.41 -1.44
N ALA A 217 -16.64 -6.78 -2.02
CA ALA A 217 -16.67 -5.35 -2.26
C ALA A 217 -16.70 -4.50 -0.97
N ASN A 218 -17.08 -5.07 0.18
CA ASN A 218 -17.02 -4.36 1.46
C ASN A 218 -15.57 -4.16 1.93
N ILE A 219 -14.65 -5.04 1.50
CA ILE A 219 -13.23 -4.93 1.84
C ILE A 219 -12.50 -4.07 0.81
N PHE A 220 -12.64 -4.37 -0.48
CA PHE A 220 -11.88 -3.69 -1.54
C PHE A 220 -12.62 -2.54 -2.21
N GLY A 221 -13.90 -2.35 -1.92
CA GLY A 221 -14.74 -1.36 -2.61
C GLY A 221 -15.23 -1.82 -3.97
N ILE A 222 -14.74 -2.94 -4.47
CA ILE A 222 -15.11 -3.56 -5.75
C ILE A 222 -14.81 -5.06 -5.66
N ASN A 223 -15.58 -5.88 -6.39
CA ASN A 223 -15.25 -7.29 -6.60
C ASN A 223 -14.04 -7.37 -7.53
N LEU A 224 -12.92 -7.92 -7.05
CA LEU A 224 -11.68 -7.95 -7.80
C LEU A 224 -11.74 -8.86 -9.05
N TYR A 225 -12.65 -9.82 -9.09
CA TYR A 225 -12.89 -10.63 -10.30
C TYR A 225 -13.58 -9.79 -11.37
N GLU A 226 -14.57 -8.98 -11.00
CA GLU A 226 -15.23 -8.04 -11.91
C GLU A 226 -14.25 -6.97 -12.41
N ALA A 227 -13.28 -6.61 -11.59
CA ALA A 227 -12.21 -5.69 -11.99
C ALA A 227 -11.18 -6.32 -12.95
N GLY A 228 -11.20 -7.64 -13.13
CA GLY A 228 -10.30 -8.36 -14.03
C GLY A 228 -8.98 -8.79 -13.41
N ILE A 229 -8.81 -8.75 -12.09
CA ILE A 229 -7.55 -9.07 -11.40
C ILE A 229 -7.65 -10.18 -10.35
N GLY A 230 -8.83 -10.71 -10.08
CA GLY A 230 -9.00 -11.74 -9.06
C GLY A 230 -8.17 -13.01 -9.35
N ASP A 231 -8.25 -13.53 -10.57
CA ASP A 231 -7.48 -14.71 -10.96
C ASP A 231 -5.96 -14.47 -10.92
N LYS A 232 -5.54 -13.29 -11.35
CA LYS A 232 -4.12 -12.88 -11.27
C LYS A 232 -3.61 -12.89 -9.83
N ILE A 233 -4.39 -12.39 -8.89
CA ILE A 233 -4.02 -12.37 -7.47
C ILE A 233 -3.95 -13.80 -6.91
N GLU A 234 -4.89 -14.68 -7.27
CA GLU A 234 -4.83 -16.09 -6.89
C GLU A 234 -3.55 -16.77 -7.41
N GLU A 235 -3.18 -16.54 -8.66
CA GLU A 235 -1.94 -17.08 -9.25
C GLU A 235 -0.70 -16.58 -8.52
N LEU A 236 -0.62 -15.30 -8.22
CA LEU A 236 0.48 -14.71 -7.45
C LEU A 236 0.56 -15.32 -6.05
N PHE A 237 -0.57 -15.48 -5.39
CA PHE A 237 -0.63 -16.10 -4.08
C PHE A 237 -0.12 -17.54 -4.08
N VAL A 238 -0.52 -18.34 -5.07
CA VAL A 238 -0.06 -19.72 -5.21
C VAL A 238 1.46 -19.77 -5.42
N GLU A 239 2.02 -18.85 -6.21
CA GLU A 239 3.46 -18.74 -6.36
C GLU A 239 4.15 -18.39 -5.04
N GLU A 240 3.57 -17.48 -4.26
CA GLU A 240 4.14 -17.00 -2.99
C GLU A 240 4.09 -18.04 -1.86
N ILE A 241 3.19 -19.00 -1.90
CA ILE A 241 3.12 -20.08 -0.90
C ILE A 241 3.99 -21.30 -1.24
N ALA A 242 4.70 -21.29 -2.36
CA ALA A 242 5.38 -22.46 -2.88
C ALA A 242 6.50 -23.02 -2.00
N GLY A 243 7.05 -22.24 -1.08
CA GLY A 243 8.07 -22.69 -0.13
C GLY A 243 8.99 -21.57 0.31
N LYS A 244 10.10 -21.94 0.93
CA LYS A 244 11.11 -20.98 1.37
C LYS A 244 11.65 -20.17 0.20
N GLY A 245 11.69 -18.85 0.34
CA GLY A 245 12.17 -17.94 -0.70
C GLY A 245 11.19 -17.71 -1.85
N ALA A 246 9.98 -18.30 -1.82
CA ALA A 246 9.01 -18.18 -2.91
C ALA A 246 8.43 -16.77 -3.02
N VAL A 247 8.28 -16.04 -1.92
CA VAL A 247 7.84 -14.64 -1.95
C VAL A 247 8.91 -13.78 -2.63
N ARG A 248 10.15 -13.92 -2.25
CA ARG A 248 11.27 -13.22 -2.89
C ARG A 248 11.34 -13.54 -4.39
N ALA A 249 11.23 -14.81 -4.73
CA ALA A 249 11.26 -15.24 -6.13
C ALA A 249 10.11 -14.67 -6.95
N THR A 250 8.91 -14.60 -6.38
CA THR A 250 7.74 -14.02 -7.03
C THR A 250 7.93 -12.52 -7.27
N LEU A 251 8.44 -11.77 -6.28
CA LEU A 251 8.77 -10.36 -6.46
C LEU A 251 9.78 -10.16 -7.59
N LYS A 252 10.85 -10.95 -7.63
CA LYS A 252 11.86 -10.88 -8.70
C LYS A 252 11.29 -11.18 -10.08
N LYS A 253 10.38 -12.13 -10.16
CA LYS A 253 9.77 -12.56 -11.44
C LYS A 253 8.93 -11.45 -12.07
N TYR A 254 8.19 -10.69 -11.28
CA TYR A 254 7.21 -9.71 -11.77
C TYR A 254 7.69 -8.25 -11.72
N LEU A 255 8.78 -7.98 -11.07
CA LEU A 255 9.38 -6.66 -10.95
C LEU A 255 10.72 -6.57 -11.67
#